data_83da5d16c8782061c755e1c08c8f4e61
#
_entry.id   83da5d16c8782061c755e1c08c8f4e61
#
_cell.length_a   1.000
_cell.length_b   1.000
_cell.length_c   1.000
_cell.angle_alpha   90.00
_cell.angle_beta   90.00
_cell.angle_gamma   90.00
#
_symmetry.space_group_name_H-M   'P 1'
#
loop_
_entity.id
_entity.type
_entity.pdbx_description
1 polymer ?
#
loop_
_entity_poly.entity_id
_entity_poly.type
_entity_poly.pdbx_seq_one_letter_code
_entity_poly.pdbx_strand_id
1 'polypeptide(L)'
;ADPLANVPAIAVGWKLPARGTKDDAPLAVLGELLAGGDASRLYLGLVKGKELLLEVQGGVDWPLGDAWTYEGPTLLTLFGLYKPDTTAKDVVAAIEKEVARVAKEGVPSAELERTKTRIVSRLYDQLEMPLGRAETLAVTQIATGSASNVNEVPARVAAVTSADVAVGQNRVLRNTYM
;
A
#
# COMPACT_ATOMS: atom_id res chain seq x y z
N ALA A 1 -20.36 -19.64 1.41
CA ALA A 1 -19.17 -20.25 2.03
C ALA A 1 -18.62 -21.29 1.06
N ASP A 2 -17.33 -21.28 0.82
CA ASP A 2 -16.65 -22.29 0.01
C ASP A 2 -16.25 -23.45 0.93
N PRO A 3 -16.77 -24.67 0.72
CA PRO A 3 -16.46 -25.83 1.56
C PRO A 3 -15.01 -26.31 1.43
N LEU A 4 -14.28 -25.83 0.42
CA LEU A 4 -12.86 -26.15 0.20
C LEU A 4 -11.92 -25.13 0.81
N ALA A 5 -12.43 -23.96 1.24
CA ALA A 5 -11.62 -22.92 1.87
C ALA A 5 -11.38 -23.27 3.36
N ASN A 6 -10.16 -23.67 3.67
CA ASN A 6 -9.76 -24.04 5.04
C ASN A 6 -9.31 -22.84 5.89
N VAL A 7 -9.07 -21.69 5.28
CA VAL A 7 -8.59 -20.47 5.93
C VAL A 7 -9.45 -19.29 5.49
N PRO A 8 -10.03 -18.54 6.45
CA PRO A 8 -10.81 -17.36 6.11
C PRO A 8 -9.91 -16.21 5.61
N ALA A 9 -10.45 -15.45 4.67
CA ALA A 9 -9.79 -14.30 4.07
C ALA A 9 -10.62 -13.03 4.23
N ILE A 10 -9.96 -11.89 4.23
CA ILE A 10 -10.58 -10.57 4.25
C ILE A 10 -9.91 -9.64 3.25
N ALA A 11 -10.70 -8.82 2.60
CA ALA A 11 -10.23 -7.69 1.81
C ALA A 11 -10.88 -6.40 2.31
N VAL A 12 -10.09 -5.36 2.51
CA VAL A 12 -10.55 -4.02 2.90
C VAL A 12 -10.03 -3.03 1.88
N GLY A 13 -10.92 -2.18 1.35
CA GLY A 13 -10.57 -1.21 0.30
C GLY A 13 -11.02 0.20 0.64
N TRP A 14 -10.16 1.18 0.34
CA TRP A 14 -10.45 2.61 0.45
C TRP A 14 -10.34 3.26 -0.91
N LYS A 15 -11.35 4.02 -1.31
CA LYS A 15 -11.33 4.75 -2.57
C LYS A 15 -10.25 5.82 -2.60
N LEU A 16 -9.50 5.82 -3.67
CA LEU A 16 -8.49 6.82 -3.99
C LEU A 16 -8.91 7.62 -5.24
N PRO A 17 -8.51 8.90 -5.34
CA PRO A 17 -8.72 9.70 -6.55
C PRO A 17 -7.91 9.13 -7.71
N ALA A 18 -8.21 9.61 -8.92
CA ALA A 18 -7.36 9.39 -10.07
C ALA A 18 -5.95 9.93 -9.82
N ARG A 19 -4.97 9.31 -10.46
CA ARG A 19 -3.56 9.72 -10.41
C ARG A 19 -3.36 11.12 -11.02
N GLY A 20 -2.24 11.74 -10.75
CA GLY A 20 -1.88 13.09 -11.23
C GLY A 20 -2.10 14.17 -10.16
N THR A 21 -2.30 13.77 -8.93
CA THR A 21 -2.45 14.69 -7.80
C THR A 21 -1.19 14.74 -6.92
N LYS A 22 -1.10 15.75 -6.07
CA LYS A 22 -0.02 15.84 -5.08
C LYS A 22 -0.06 14.73 -4.02
N ASP A 23 -1.16 13.99 -3.94
CA ASP A 23 -1.36 12.94 -2.94
C ASP A 23 -0.84 11.56 -3.40
N ASP A 24 -0.51 11.38 -4.69
CA ASP A 24 -0.12 10.08 -5.23
C ASP A 24 1.09 9.46 -4.50
N ALA A 25 2.18 10.23 -4.39
CA ALA A 25 3.37 9.73 -3.71
C ALA A 25 3.16 9.53 -2.20
N PRO A 26 2.47 10.41 -1.45
CA PRO A 26 2.04 10.14 -0.07
C PRO A 26 1.20 8.88 0.08
N LEU A 27 0.26 8.62 -0.82
CA LEU A 27 -0.59 7.43 -0.78
C LEU A 27 0.19 6.15 -1.13
N ALA A 28 1.13 6.23 -2.08
CA ALA A 28 2.05 5.12 -2.36
C ALA A 28 2.91 4.76 -1.13
N VAL A 29 3.47 5.77 -0.46
CA VAL A 29 4.24 5.58 0.78
C VAL A 29 3.37 5.03 1.90
N LEU A 30 2.13 5.50 2.04
CA LEU A 30 1.17 4.97 3.02
C LEU A 30 0.85 3.49 2.77
N GLY A 31 0.59 3.10 1.52
CA GLY A 31 0.32 1.70 1.16
C GLY A 31 1.50 0.79 1.49
N GLU A 32 2.72 1.20 1.12
CA GLU A 32 3.95 0.47 1.46
C GLU A 32 4.19 0.39 2.97
N LEU A 33 3.96 1.48 3.72
CA LEU A 33 4.08 1.52 5.17
C LEU A 33 3.11 0.55 5.85
N LEU A 34 1.87 0.46 5.37
CA LEU A 34 0.82 -0.37 5.96
C LEU A 34 0.99 -1.84 5.61
N ALA A 35 1.24 -2.19 4.35
CA ALA A 35 1.19 -3.58 3.86
C ALA A 35 2.31 -3.96 2.89
N GLY A 36 3.36 -3.16 2.75
CA GLY A 36 4.49 -3.41 1.85
C GLY A 36 5.49 -4.44 2.40
N GLY A 37 5.05 -5.68 2.60
CA GLY A 37 5.88 -6.81 3.04
C GLY A 37 6.11 -6.91 4.55
N ASP A 38 7.09 -7.71 4.95
CA ASP A 38 7.29 -8.19 6.32
C ASP A 38 7.70 -7.10 7.34
N ALA A 39 8.16 -5.96 6.86
CA ALA A 39 8.49 -4.81 7.71
C ALA A 39 7.36 -3.77 7.80
N SER A 40 6.19 -4.07 7.23
CA SER A 40 5.02 -3.19 7.27
C SER A 40 4.33 -3.21 8.64
N ARG A 41 3.59 -2.13 8.94
CA ARG A 41 2.91 -2.01 10.24
C ARG A 41 1.90 -3.10 10.50
N LEU A 42 1.11 -3.47 9.49
CA LEU A 42 0.10 -4.51 9.63
C LEU A 42 0.73 -5.89 9.81
N TYR A 43 1.80 -6.18 9.08
CA TYR A 43 2.52 -7.44 9.28
C TYR A 43 3.12 -7.53 10.68
N LEU A 44 3.88 -6.52 11.10
CA LEU A 44 4.48 -6.50 12.44
C LEU A 44 3.45 -6.48 13.56
N GLY A 45 2.36 -5.72 13.40
CA GLY A 45 1.34 -5.57 14.42
C GLY A 45 0.33 -6.71 14.49
N LEU A 46 -0.12 -7.23 13.35
CA LEU A 46 -1.23 -8.18 13.31
C LEU A 46 -0.82 -9.61 12.97
N VAL A 47 0.29 -9.80 12.24
CA VAL A 47 0.84 -11.14 11.98
C VAL A 47 1.80 -11.55 13.09
N LYS A 48 2.84 -10.74 13.35
CA LYS A 48 3.87 -11.08 14.35
C LYS A 48 3.48 -10.73 15.78
N GLY A 49 2.79 -9.59 15.98
CA GLY A 49 2.47 -9.10 17.32
C GLY A 49 1.24 -9.76 17.93
N LYS A 50 0.06 -9.53 17.33
CA LYS A 50 -1.22 -10.03 17.85
C LYS A 50 -1.60 -11.42 17.34
N GLU A 51 -0.92 -11.89 16.32
CA GLU A 51 -1.20 -13.18 15.65
C GLU A 51 -2.65 -13.35 15.18
N LEU A 52 -3.33 -12.23 14.84
CA LEU A 52 -4.69 -12.25 14.29
C LEU A 52 -4.70 -12.64 12.81
N LEU A 53 -3.68 -12.22 12.07
CA LEU A 53 -3.49 -12.55 10.67
C LEU A 53 -2.40 -13.61 10.51
N LEU A 54 -2.56 -14.46 9.52
CA LEU A 54 -1.53 -15.39 9.04
C LEU A 54 -0.66 -14.73 7.98
N GLU A 55 -1.27 -13.86 7.18
CA GLU A 55 -0.65 -13.12 6.09
C GLU A 55 -1.37 -11.80 5.89
N VAL A 56 -0.66 -10.77 5.43
CA VAL A 56 -1.23 -9.51 4.96
C VAL A 56 -0.43 -8.98 3.78
N GLN A 57 -1.15 -8.54 2.75
CA GLN A 57 -0.61 -7.92 1.55
C GLN A 57 -1.49 -6.75 1.16
N GLY A 58 -0.97 -5.85 0.33
CA GLY A 58 -1.78 -4.76 -0.18
C GLY A 58 -0.94 -3.61 -0.71
N GLY A 59 -1.65 -2.59 -1.15
CA GLY A 59 -1.07 -1.38 -1.70
C GLY A 59 -2.07 -0.60 -2.54
N VAL A 60 -1.60 0.48 -3.14
CA VAL A 60 -2.39 1.26 -4.10
C VAL A 60 -2.49 0.46 -5.39
N ASP A 61 -3.71 0.35 -5.91
CA ASP A 61 -4.08 -0.39 -7.14
C ASP A 61 -3.79 -1.91 -7.11
N TRP A 62 -3.38 -2.43 -5.95
CA TRP A 62 -3.12 -3.85 -5.76
C TRP A 62 -4.45 -4.66 -5.79
N PRO A 63 -4.52 -5.85 -6.40
CA PRO A 63 -3.45 -6.59 -7.09
C PRO A 63 -3.36 -6.33 -8.60
N LEU A 64 -4.09 -5.37 -9.15
CA LEU A 64 -4.22 -5.15 -10.59
C LEU A 64 -3.06 -4.34 -11.19
N GLY A 65 -2.43 -3.51 -10.39
CA GLY A 65 -1.32 -2.64 -10.75
C GLY A 65 -0.54 -2.16 -9.53
N ASP A 66 0.03 -0.99 -9.65
CA ASP A 66 0.80 -0.33 -8.59
C ASP A 66 0.49 1.17 -8.48
N ALA A 67 1.07 1.81 -7.48
CA ALA A 67 0.85 3.22 -7.15
C ALA A 67 1.30 4.20 -8.25
N TRP A 68 2.01 3.76 -9.27
CA TRP A 68 2.62 4.63 -10.29
C TRP A 68 1.99 4.48 -11.67
N THR A 69 1.15 3.46 -11.85
CA THR A 69 0.68 3.03 -13.18
C THR A 69 -0.84 3.01 -13.36
N TYR A 70 -1.63 3.36 -12.34
CA TYR A 70 -3.08 3.54 -12.50
C TYR A 70 -3.42 4.91 -13.11
N GLU A 71 -4.54 5.04 -13.81
CA GLU A 71 -5.01 6.29 -14.43
C GLU A 71 -6.23 6.87 -13.71
N GLY A 72 -7.31 6.09 -13.64
CA GLY A 72 -8.58 6.50 -13.05
C GLY A 72 -8.61 6.38 -11.53
N PRO A 73 -9.76 6.64 -10.88
CA PRO A 73 -9.94 6.34 -9.47
C PRO A 73 -9.67 4.86 -9.18
N THR A 74 -8.93 4.59 -8.11
CA THR A 74 -8.55 3.24 -7.71
C THR A 74 -8.82 2.98 -6.23
N LEU A 75 -8.24 1.93 -5.69
CA LEU A 75 -8.33 1.56 -4.28
C LEU A 75 -6.92 1.45 -3.65
N LEU A 76 -6.81 1.86 -2.41
CA LEU A 76 -5.84 1.26 -1.50
C LEU A 76 -6.49 -0.01 -0.97
N THR A 77 -5.94 -1.16 -1.32
CA THR A 77 -6.47 -2.47 -0.93
C THR A 77 -5.55 -3.13 0.08
N LEU A 78 -6.14 -3.72 1.11
CA LEU A 78 -5.48 -4.63 2.04
C LEU A 78 -6.18 -5.98 1.94
N PHE A 79 -5.41 -7.03 1.79
CA PHE A 79 -5.86 -8.41 1.80
C PHE A 79 -5.15 -9.16 2.92
N GLY A 80 -5.86 -10.01 3.65
CA GLY A 80 -5.27 -10.83 4.70
C GLY A 80 -5.96 -12.16 4.86
N LEU A 81 -5.17 -13.16 5.19
CA LEU A 81 -5.64 -14.44 5.71
C LEU A 81 -5.64 -14.36 7.24
N TYR A 82 -6.71 -14.83 7.89
CA TYR A 82 -6.80 -14.78 9.35
C TYR A 82 -7.12 -16.14 9.96
N LYS A 83 -6.85 -16.28 11.27
CA LYS A 83 -7.05 -17.54 11.97
C LYS A 83 -8.53 -17.90 12.05
N PRO A 84 -8.92 -19.17 11.91
CA PRO A 84 -10.33 -19.61 11.96
C PRO A 84 -11.04 -19.32 13.29
N ASP A 85 -10.30 -19.15 14.38
CA ASP A 85 -10.80 -18.80 15.71
C ASP A 85 -10.96 -17.29 15.91
N THR A 86 -10.60 -16.47 14.93
CA THR A 86 -10.73 -15.01 14.94
C THR A 86 -11.97 -14.60 14.14
N THR A 87 -12.65 -13.52 14.54
CA THR A 87 -13.78 -13.00 13.76
C THR A 87 -13.34 -11.95 12.73
N ALA A 88 -14.01 -11.89 11.58
CA ALA A 88 -13.75 -10.84 10.59
C ALA A 88 -13.89 -9.43 11.20
N LYS A 89 -14.84 -9.25 12.12
CA LYS A 89 -15.05 -7.97 12.82
C LYS A 89 -13.83 -7.55 13.64
N ASP A 90 -13.21 -8.48 14.34
CA ASP A 90 -12.02 -8.18 15.15
C ASP A 90 -10.82 -7.85 14.28
N VAL A 91 -10.68 -8.54 13.13
CA VAL A 91 -9.64 -8.25 12.14
C VAL A 91 -9.82 -6.85 11.55
N VAL A 92 -11.04 -6.49 11.10
CA VAL A 92 -11.33 -5.14 10.57
C VAL A 92 -11.01 -4.08 11.62
N ALA A 93 -11.50 -4.24 12.84
CA ALA A 93 -11.25 -3.27 13.92
C ALA A 93 -9.74 -3.13 14.23
N ALA A 94 -8.98 -4.21 14.14
CA ALA A 94 -7.55 -4.19 14.33
C ALA A 94 -6.81 -3.46 13.19
N ILE A 95 -7.22 -3.69 11.92
CA ILE A 95 -6.70 -2.98 10.75
C ILE A 95 -7.00 -1.48 10.87
N GLU A 96 -8.27 -1.12 11.11
CA GLU A 96 -8.69 0.28 11.26
C GLU A 96 -7.93 1.01 12.37
N LYS A 97 -7.68 0.33 13.49
CA LYS A 97 -6.88 0.87 14.58
C LYS A 97 -5.45 1.18 14.17
N GLU A 98 -4.79 0.30 13.42
CA GLU A 98 -3.42 0.54 12.93
C GLU A 98 -3.40 1.66 11.87
N VAL A 99 -4.39 1.69 10.99
CA VAL A 99 -4.55 2.77 10.01
C VAL A 99 -4.77 4.11 10.72
N ALA A 100 -5.68 4.18 11.71
CA ALA A 100 -5.94 5.40 12.48
C ALA A 100 -4.72 5.86 13.29
N ARG A 101 -3.86 4.93 13.73
CA ARG A 101 -2.64 5.24 14.47
C ARG A 101 -1.65 6.07 13.65
N VAL A 102 -1.56 5.82 12.33
CA VAL A 102 -0.71 6.62 11.43
C VAL A 102 -1.13 8.09 11.42
N ALA A 103 -2.46 8.39 11.39
CA ALA A 103 -2.94 9.77 11.44
C ALA A 103 -2.67 10.44 12.79
N LYS A 104 -2.84 9.70 13.87
CA LYS A 104 -2.76 10.25 15.23
C LYS A 104 -1.32 10.47 15.69
N GLU A 105 -0.46 9.50 15.41
CA GLU A 105 0.92 9.47 15.93
C GLU A 105 1.94 9.93 14.87
N GLY A 106 1.53 10.01 13.60
CA GLY A 106 2.43 10.25 12.49
C GLY A 106 3.33 9.05 12.17
N VAL A 107 4.32 9.29 11.35
CA VAL A 107 5.33 8.29 10.96
C VAL A 107 6.70 8.76 11.46
N PRO A 108 7.38 7.98 12.32
CA PRO A 108 8.76 8.29 12.73
C PRO A 108 9.70 8.43 11.52
N SER A 109 10.61 9.39 11.56
CA SER A 109 11.52 9.68 10.45
C SER A 109 12.28 8.44 9.96
N ALA A 110 12.82 7.65 10.87
CA ALA A 110 13.57 6.44 10.52
C ALA A 110 12.67 5.38 9.82
N GLU A 111 11.40 5.27 10.17
CA GLU A 111 10.44 4.38 9.53
C GLU A 111 10.06 4.89 8.14
N LEU A 112 9.82 6.20 8.02
CA LEU A 112 9.53 6.84 6.74
C LEU A 112 10.67 6.64 5.74
N GLU A 113 11.91 6.90 6.14
CA GLU A 113 13.07 6.74 5.27
C GLU A 113 13.30 5.26 4.86
N ARG A 114 13.11 4.31 5.75
CA ARG A 114 13.15 2.88 5.38
C ARG A 114 12.05 2.52 4.36
N THR A 115 10.86 3.06 4.54
CA THR A 115 9.74 2.83 3.60
C THR A 115 10.04 3.40 2.22
N LYS A 116 10.53 4.64 2.16
CA LYS A 116 10.98 5.26 0.91
C LYS A 116 12.07 4.46 0.22
N THR A 117 13.08 4.03 0.97
CA THR A 117 14.18 3.21 0.45
C THR A 117 13.66 1.93 -0.19
N ARG A 118 12.72 1.23 0.46
CA ARG A 118 12.14 -0.01 -0.10
C ARG A 118 11.41 0.23 -1.43
N ILE A 119 10.64 1.31 -1.53
CA ILE A 119 9.95 1.66 -2.78
C ILE A 119 10.95 1.86 -3.91
N VAL A 120 11.98 2.66 -3.66
CA VAL A 120 12.99 3.00 -4.66
C VAL A 120 13.85 1.79 -5.03
N SER A 121 14.27 0.99 -4.04
CA SER A 121 15.04 -0.24 -4.29
C SER A 121 14.25 -1.23 -5.16
N ARG A 122 12.98 -1.47 -4.84
CA ARG A 122 12.12 -2.37 -5.63
C ARG A 122 11.97 -1.88 -7.09
N LEU A 123 11.85 -0.58 -7.30
CA LEU A 123 11.81 -0.01 -8.65
C LEU A 123 13.11 -0.31 -9.40
N TYR A 124 14.27 -0.11 -8.77
CA TYR A 124 15.55 -0.40 -9.41
C TYR A 124 15.74 -1.89 -9.67
N ASP A 125 15.38 -2.76 -8.74
CA ASP A 125 15.41 -4.21 -8.92
C ASP A 125 14.60 -4.64 -10.15
N GLN A 126 13.40 -4.07 -10.33
CA GLN A 126 12.58 -4.32 -11.53
C GLN A 126 13.24 -3.81 -12.80
N LEU A 127 13.87 -2.63 -12.76
CA LEU A 127 14.54 -2.04 -13.93
C LEU A 127 15.84 -2.74 -14.30
N GLU A 128 16.49 -3.45 -13.39
CA GLU A 128 17.67 -4.26 -13.68
C GLU A 128 17.33 -5.51 -14.50
N MET A 129 16.14 -6.08 -14.30
CA MET A 129 15.69 -7.25 -15.05
C MET A 129 15.17 -6.86 -16.43
N PRO A 130 15.63 -7.46 -17.55
CA PRO A 130 15.20 -7.07 -18.89
C PRO A 130 13.69 -7.09 -19.10
N LEU A 131 13.01 -8.13 -18.62
CA LEU A 131 11.55 -8.23 -18.72
C LEU A 131 10.87 -7.20 -17.81
N GLY A 132 11.30 -7.07 -16.58
CA GLY A 132 10.76 -6.08 -15.62
C GLY A 132 10.93 -4.65 -16.13
N ARG A 133 12.07 -4.34 -16.75
CA ARG A 133 12.30 -3.04 -17.40
C ARG A 133 11.34 -2.80 -18.55
N ALA A 134 11.18 -3.78 -19.45
CA ALA A 134 10.28 -3.66 -20.60
C ALA A 134 8.83 -3.44 -20.12
N GLU A 135 8.37 -4.20 -19.16
CA GLU A 135 7.05 -4.08 -18.56
C GLU A 135 6.85 -2.73 -17.87
N THR A 136 7.77 -2.34 -16.99
CA THR A 136 7.70 -1.06 -16.25
C THR A 136 7.65 0.13 -17.21
N LEU A 137 8.49 0.14 -18.26
CA LEU A 137 8.48 1.23 -19.24
C LEU A 137 7.21 1.24 -20.08
N ALA A 138 6.71 0.07 -20.50
CA ALA A 138 5.48 -0.04 -21.28
C ALA A 138 4.25 0.42 -20.48
N VAL A 139 4.10 -0.05 -19.25
CA VAL A 139 2.98 0.33 -18.37
C VAL A 139 3.06 1.82 -18.03
N THR A 140 4.27 2.34 -17.72
CA THR A 140 4.46 3.78 -17.48
C THR A 140 4.09 4.61 -18.71
N GLN A 141 4.49 4.17 -19.92
CA GLN A 141 4.10 4.84 -21.17
C GLN A 141 2.58 4.92 -21.34
N ILE A 142 1.88 3.81 -21.09
CA ILE A 142 0.42 3.75 -21.21
C ILE A 142 -0.25 4.66 -20.18
N ALA A 143 0.13 4.53 -18.90
CA ALA A 143 -0.52 5.22 -17.79
C ALA A 143 -0.19 6.72 -17.74
N THR A 144 0.95 7.16 -18.27
CA THR A 144 1.44 8.53 -18.07
C THR A 144 1.70 9.31 -19.36
N GLY A 145 1.62 8.64 -20.50
CA GLY A 145 1.98 9.22 -21.81
C GLY A 145 3.48 9.27 -22.10
N SER A 146 4.35 8.94 -21.13
CA SER A 146 5.79 8.89 -21.33
C SER A 146 6.49 7.88 -20.44
N ALA A 147 7.22 6.94 -21.05
CA ALA A 147 8.03 5.97 -20.30
C ALA A 147 9.10 6.63 -19.41
N SER A 148 9.57 7.83 -19.79
CA SER A 148 10.58 8.56 -19.01
C SER A 148 10.09 9.02 -17.63
N ASN A 149 8.77 9.06 -17.39
CA ASN A 149 8.18 9.44 -16.12
C ASN A 149 8.52 8.46 -14.97
N VAL A 150 8.97 7.25 -15.31
CA VAL A 150 9.53 6.33 -14.32
C VAL A 150 10.71 6.94 -13.54
N ASN A 151 11.50 7.79 -14.19
CA ASN A 151 12.66 8.45 -13.58
C ASN A 151 12.27 9.52 -12.52
N GLU A 152 11.02 9.96 -12.51
CA GLU A 152 10.52 10.92 -11.51
C GLU A 152 10.14 10.27 -10.18
N VAL A 153 9.87 8.95 -10.19
CA VAL A 153 9.39 8.23 -9.00
C VAL A 153 10.33 8.39 -7.80
N PRO A 154 11.65 8.21 -7.92
CA PRO A 154 12.56 8.39 -6.77
C PRO A 154 12.51 9.79 -6.15
N ALA A 155 12.46 10.83 -6.99
CA ALA A 155 12.38 12.22 -6.50
C ALA A 155 11.03 12.51 -5.84
N ARG A 156 9.92 12.02 -6.40
CA ARG A 156 8.58 12.14 -5.82
C ARG A 156 8.48 11.44 -4.48
N VAL A 157 9.04 10.23 -4.36
CA VAL A 157 9.10 9.48 -3.08
C VAL A 157 9.96 10.20 -2.05
N ALA A 158 11.14 10.70 -2.46
CA ALA A 158 12.05 11.42 -1.56
C ALA A 158 11.40 12.67 -0.95
N ALA A 159 10.56 13.38 -1.72
CA ALA A 159 9.89 14.60 -1.29
C ALA A 159 8.78 14.37 -0.24
N VAL A 160 8.28 13.14 -0.06
CA VAL A 160 7.18 12.86 0.88
C VAL A 160 7.61 13.10 2.33
N THR A 161 6.81 13.83 3.07
CA THR A 161 6.99 14.06 4.51
C THR A 161 6.02 13.23 5.36
N SER A 162 6.29 13.11 6.66
CA SER A 162 5.36 12.47 7.60
C SER A 162 4.00 13.16 7.65
N ALA A 163 3.97 14.49 7.48
CA ALA A 163 2.74 15.26 7.41
C ALA A 163 1.91 14.92 6.16
N ASP A 164 2.56 14.72 5.02
CA ASP A 164 1.87 14.35 3.76
C ASP A 164 1.24 12.96 3.89
N VAL A 165 1.93 12.00 4.51
CA VAL A 165 1.38 10.66 4.78
C VAL A 165 0.16 10.74 5.69
N ALA A 166 0.18 11.56 6.74
CA ALA A 166 -0.95 11.76 7.64
C ALA A 166 -2.16 12.41 6.93
N VAL A 167 -1.93 13.36 6.01
CA VAL A 167 -3.00 13.96 5.19
C VAL A 167 -3.60 12.93 4.22
N GLY A 168 -2.76 12.16 3.54
CA GLY A 168 -3.20 11.08 2.66
C GLY A 168 -4.09 10.08 3.39
N GLN A 169 -3.69 9.68 4.58
CA GLN A 169 -4.46 8.77 5.42
C GLN A 169 -5.82 9.34 5.88
N ASN A 170 -5.89 10.61 6.24
CA ASN A 170 -7.16 11.23 6.59
C ASN A 170 -8.18 11.19 5.43
N ARG A 171 -7.72 11.24 4.17
CA ARG A 171 -8.57 11.04 2.99
C ARG A 171 -9.03 9.59 2.85
N VAL A 172 -8.14 8.64 3.09
CA VAL A 172 -8.44 7.20 3.10
C VAL A 172 -9.55 6.90 4.11
N LEU A 173 -9.41 7.35 5.37
CA LEU A 173 -10.40 7.09 6.42
C LEU A 173 -11.80 7.67 6.14
N ARG A 174 -11.90 8.77 5.40
CA ARG A 174 -13.19 9.38 5.06
C ARG A 174 -13.99 8.60 4.00
N ASN A 175 -13.33 7.71 3.29
CA ASN A 175 -13.87 6.98 2.14
C ASN A 175 -13.93 5.46 2.39
N THR A 176 -14.05 5.04 3.65
CA THR A 176 -14.12 3.60 3.99
C THR A 176 -15.46 3.04 3.52
N TYR A 177 -15.40 2.04 2.64
CA TYR A 177 -16.52 1.17 2.28
C TYR A 177 -16.16 -0.25 2.71
N MET A 178 -16.99 -0.81 3.54
CA MET A 178 -16.95 -2.23 3.90
C MET A 178 -17.84 -3.04 2.98
#